data_d5579de4a0cd8209b6e67b6f1f8bcc0c
#
_entry.id   d5579de4a0cd8209b6e67b6f1f8bcc0c
#
_cell.length_a   1.000
_cell.length_b   1.000
_cell.length_c   1.000
_cell.angle_alpha   90.00
_cell.angle_beta   90.00
_cell.angle_gamma   90.00
#
_symmetry.space_group_name_H-M   'P 1'
#
loop_
_entity.id
_entity.type
_entity.pdbx_description
1 polymer ?
#
loop_
_entity_poly.entity_id
_entity_poly.type
_entity_poly.pdbx_seq_one_letter_code
_entity_poly.pdbx_strand_id
1 'polypeptide(L)'
;IKAINLIPQYALKNDLKVLAYTVTGTHLHMMLKGPNRSIKYFISDYKSMILRYLASIGRKISTDSFLMSLKEMETLTQVKKTICYILRNSLDVDKTLMPSYYEWSSAGLYFANDTTFTSGAKISEMTEYKRVNLLKTKFDFPPEWRVLPNGLINPSCFVDYQMVNDMFKTANAFIAFMYFRSDDDGVIKRY
;
A
#
# COMPACT_ATOMS: atom_id res chain seq x y z
N ILE A 1 1.02 -4.52 10.70
CA ILE A 1 1.33 -5.73 9.91
C ILE A 1 0.07 -6.26 9.22
N LYS A 2 -0.96 -6.72 9.96
CA LYS A 2 -2.15 -7.35 9.36
C LYS A 2 -2.80 -6.50 8.27
N ALA A 3 -3.03 -5.21 8.51
CA ALA A 3 -3.65 -4.31 7.53
C ALA A 3 -2.85 -4.24 6.21
N ILE A 4 -1.53 -4.17 6.28
CA ILE A 4 -0.69 -4.09 5.09
C ILE A 4 -0.64 -5.42 4.35
N ASN A 5 -0.47 -6.55 5.06
CA ASN A 5 -0.43 -7.86 4.42
C ASN A 5 -1.78 -8.30 3.81
N LEU A 6 -2.89 -7.65 4.18
CA LEU A 6 -4.18 -7.84 3.51
C LEU A 6 -4.24 -7.15 2.14
N ILE A 7 -3.43 -6.12 1.89
CA ILE A 7 -3.40 -5.43 0.59
C ILE A 7 -3.03 -6.41 -0.53
N PRO A 8 -1.84 -7.07 -0.50
CA PRO A 8 -1.47 -8.02 -1.54
C PRO A 8 -2.40 -9.24 -1.60
N GLN A 9 -2.93 -9.71 -0.44
CA GLN A 9 -3.88 -10.81 -0.41
C GLN A 9 -5.12 -10.53 -1.27
N TYR A 10 -5.73 -9.36 -1.08
CA TYR A 10 -6.95 -9.02 -1.81
C TYR A 10 -6.68 -8.44 -3.20
N ALA A 11 -5.50 -7.88 -3.43
CA ALA A 11 -5.08 -7.50 -4.77
C ALA A 11 -4.93 -8.74 -5.68
N LEU A 12 -4.24 -9.79 -5.19
CA LEU A 12 -4.14 -11.07 -5.90
C LEU A 12 -5.50 -11.72 -6.14
N LYS A 13 -6.34 -11.80 -5.09
CA LYS A 13 -7.67 -12.41 -5.18
C LYS A 13 -8.56 -11.76 -6.25
N ASN A 14 -8.39 -10.46 -6.50
CA ASN A 14 -9.24 -9.69 -7.38
C ASN A 14 -8.54 -9.27 -8.68
N ASP A 15 -7.36 -9.80 -8.97
CA ASP A 15 -6.54 -9.48 -10.14
C ASP A 15 -6.31 -7.96 -10.30
N LEU A 16 -5.86 -7.32 -9.22
CA LEU A 16 -5.58 -5.89 -9.18
C LEU A 16 -4.09 -5.63 -9.05
N LYS A 17 -3.62 -4.58 -9.71
CA LYS A 17 -2.29 -4.02 -9.50
C LYS A 17 -2.34 -2.95 -8.42
N VAL A 18 -1.43 -3.03 -7.47
CA VAL A 18 -1.20 -1.99 -6.47
C VAL A 18 -0.12 -1.06 -7.01
N LEU A 19 -0.43 0.23 -7.15
CA LEU A 19 0.54 1.22 -7.65
C LEU A 19 1.20 2.00 -6.51
N ALA A 20 0.47 2.28 -5.45
CA ALA A 20 1.00 2.97 -4.27
C ALA A 20 0.12 2.69 -3.05
N TYR A 21 0.71 2.72 -1.86
CA TYR A 21 -0.04 2.74 -0.60
C TYR A 21 0.73 3.46 0.51
N THR A 22 -0.01 3.96 1.48
CA THR A 22 0.50 4.44 2.78
C THR A 22 -0.54 4.15 3.85
N VAL A 23 -0.11 3.52 4.95
CA VAL A 23 -0.93 3.22 6.12
C VAL A 23 -0.45 4.10 7.27
N THR A 24 -1.34 4.95 7.78
CA THR A 24 -1.10 5.73 9.00
C THR A 24 -1.87 5.13 10.19
N GLY A 25 -1.82 5.75 11.34
CA GLY A 25 -2.53 5.26 12.53
C GLY A 25 -4.05 5.16 12.35
N THR A 26 -4.64 5.98 11.49
CA THR A 26 -6.10 6.10 11.30
C THR A 26 -6.56 5.96 9.86
N HIS A 27 -5.67 6.04 8.89
CA HIS A 27 -6.02 6.09 7.47
C HIS A 27 -5.18 5.09 6.65
N LEU A 28 -5.81 4.55 5.62
CA LEU A 28 -5.14 3.85 4.55
C LEU A 28 -5.45 4.57 3.24
N HIS A 29 -4.41 5.01 2.58
CA HIS A 29 -4.46 5.53 1.21
C HIS A 29 -3.81 4.53 0.28
N MET A 30 -4.46 4.25 -0.86
CA MET A 30 -3.85 3.39 -1.86
C MET A 30 -4.32 3.76 -3.26
N MET A 31 -3.50 3.42 -4.25
CA MET A 31 -3.86 3.47 -5.66
C MET A 31 -3.86 2.06 -6.23
N LEU A 32 -4.99 1.68 -6.79
CA LEU A 32 -5.22 0.40 -7.44
C LEU A 32 -5.47 0.62 -8.93
N LYS A 33 -5.03 -0.34 -9.74
CA LYS A 33 -5.35 -0.40 -11.17
C LYS A 33 -6.01 -1.74 -11.49
N GLY A 34 -7.17 -1.67 -12.12
CA GLY A 34 -7.94 -2.83 -12.56
C GLY A 34 -9.41 -2.48 -12.83
N PRO A 35 -10.24 -3.45 -13.15
CA PRO A 35 -11.67 -3.23 -13.40
C PRO A 35 -12.39 -2.68 -12.16
N ASN A 36 -13.32 -1.74 -12.35
CA ASN A 36 -14.10 -1.14 -11.25
C ASN A 36 -14.82 -2.20 -10.39
N ARG A 37 -15.30 -3.29 -11.00
CA ARG A 37 -15.92 -4.40 -10.27
C ARG A 37 -14.94 -5.07 -9.30
N SER A 38 -13.73 -5.36 -9.76
CA SER A 38 -12.65 -5.95 -8.95
C SER A 38 -12.25 -5.03 -7.78
N ILE A 39 -12.17 -3.72 -8.03
CA ILE A 39 -11.86 -2.72 -7.00
C ILE A 39 -12.97 -2.70 -5.93
N LYS A 40 -14.25 -2.75 -6.31
CA LYS A 40 -15.37 -2.82 -5.35
C LYS A 40 -15.32 -4.09 -4.49
N TYR A 41 -14.99 -5.24 -5.07
CA TYR A 41 -14.80 -6.48 -4.31
C TYR A 41 -13.62 -6.40 -3.35
N PHE A 42 -12.47 -5.88 -3.83
CA PHE A 42 -11.31 -5.63 -2.96
C PHE A 42 -11.70 -4.78 -1.74
N ILE A 43 -12.37 -3.66 -1.96
CA ILE A 43 -12.81 -2.73 -0.91
C ILE A 43 -13.70 -3.46 0.11
N SER A 44 -14.71 -4.19 -0.34
CA SER A 44 -15.64 -4.92 0.51
C SER A 44 -14.94 -5.98 1.36
N ASP A 45 -14.11 -6.80 0.73
CA ASP A 45 -13.37 -7.89 1.38
C ASP A 45 -12.35 -7.33 2.39
N TYR A 46 -11.59 -6.31 1.99
CA TYR A 46 -10.59 -5.66 2.83
C TYR A 46 -11.24 -5.04 4.08
N LYS A 47 -12.30 -4.23 3.90
CA LYS A 47 -13.09 -3.64 5.00
C LYS A 47 -13.58 -4.71 5.96
N SER A 48 -14.24 -5.74 5.44
CA SER A 48 -14.79 -6.83 6.25
C SER A 48 -13.73 -7.55 7.06
N MET A 49 -12.55 -7.79 6.49
CA MET A 49 -11.46 -8.45 7.18
C MET A 49 -10.80 -7.57 8.24
N ILE A 50 -10.61 -6.29 7.97
CA ILE A 50 -10.08 -5.34 8.96
C ILE A 50 -11.02 -5.23 10.16
N LEU A 51 -12.32 -5.08 9.93
CA LEU A 51 -13.30 -5.00 11.02
C LEU A 51 -13.32 -6.26 11.87
N ARG A 52 -13.27 -7.45 11.25
CA ARG A 52 -13.16 -8.73 11.96
C ARG A 52 -11.86 -8.83 12.77
N TYR A 53 -10.75 -8.42 12.19
CA TYR A 53 -9.47 -8.43 12.90
C TYR A 53 -9.50 -7.48 14.10
N LEU A 54 -9.98 -6.25 13.94
CA LEU A 54 -10.09 -5.27 15.03
C LEU A 54 -10.99 -5.80 16.15
N ALA A 55 -12.12 -6.41 15.81
CA ALA A 55 -13.00 -7.05 16.79
C ALA A 55 -12.30 -8.19 17.54
N SER A 56 -11.49 -9.00 16.86
CA SER A 56 -10.75 -10.13 17.48
C SER A 56 -9.69 -9.70 18.49
N ILE A 57 -9.21 -8.45 18.40
CA ILE A 57 -8.25 -7.86 19.35
C ILE A 57 -8.93 -6.89 20.35
N GLY A 58 -10.26 -6.98 20.47
CA GLY A 58 -11.05 -6.19 21.43
C GLY A 58 -11.37 -4.76 20.97
N ARG A 59 -11.00 -4.37 19.76
CA ARG A 59 -11.30 -3.05 19.19
C ARG A 59 -12.51 -3.11 18.27
N LYS A 60 -13.71 -2.92 18.86
CA LYS A 60 -14.95 -2.87 18.08
C LYS A 60 -15.11 -1.47 17.45
N ILE A 61 -15.07 -1.40 16.14
CA ILE A 61 -15.35 -0.18 15.35
C ILE A 61 -16.67 -0.39 14.64
N SER A 62 -17.55 0.61 14.70
CA SER A 62 -18.80 0.59 13.93
C SER A 62 -18.49 0.55 12.43
N THR A 63 -19.29 -0.21 11.69
CA THR A 63 -19.19 -0.27 10.22
C THR A 63 -19.33 1.12 9.59
N ASP A 64 -20.14 1.99 10.19
CA ASP A 64 -20.39 3.34 9.70
C ASP A 64 -19.22 4.29 9.99
N SER A 65 -18.43 4.00 11.02
CA SER A 65 -17.20 4.75 11.33
C SER A 65 -16.02 4.38 10.43
N PHE A 66 -16.09 3.24 9.73
CA PHE A 66 -15.07 2.84 8.76
C PHE A 66 -15.44 3.36 7.37
N LEU A 67 -15.13 4.63 7.15
CA LEU A 67 -15.42 5.30 5.88
C LEU A 67 -14.46 4.86 4.79
N MET A 68 -14.97 4.70 3.58
CA MET A 68 -14.17 4.43 2.38
C MET A 68 -14.63 5.37 1.26
N SER A 69 -13.66 6.01 0.62
CA SER A 69 -13.88 6.88 -0.53
C SER A 69 -13.14 6.29 -1.73
N LEU A 70 -13.82 6.20 -2.86
CA LEU A 70 -13.25 5.78 -4.13
C LEU A 70 -13.27 6.96 -5.10
N LYS A 71 -12.13 7.26 -5.70
CA LYS A 71 -12.00 8.29 -6.73
C LYS A 71 -11.31 7.71 -7.95
N GLU A 72 -11.92 7.84 -9.10
CA GLU A 72 -11.35 7.44 -10.38
C GLU A 72 -10.39 8.52 -10.91
N MET A 73 -9.28 8.09 -11.52
CA MET A 73 -8.28 8.97 -12.13
C MET A 73 -8.34 8.82 -13.64
N GLU A 74 -8.57 9.91 -14.34
CA GLU A 74 -8.78 9.93 -15.78
C GLU A 74 -7.51 10.25 -16.57
N THR A 75 -6.57 11.00 -15.97
CA THR A 75 -5.37 11.46 -16.65
C THR A 75 -4.09 11.00 -15.95
N LEU A 76 -3.00 10.84 -16.73
CA LEU A 76 -1.70 10.50 -16.19
C LEU A 76 -1.19 11.52 -15.16
N THR A 77 -1.50 12.80 -15.36
CA THR A 77 -1.14 13.86 -14.41
C THR A 77 -1.85 13.69 -13.08
N GLN A 78 -3.16 13.37 -13.09
CA GLN A 78 -3.91 13.07 -11.87
C GLN A 78 -3.34 11.84 -11.16
N VAL A 79 -3.00 10.76 -11.91
CA VAL A 79 -2.39 9.55 -11.34
C VAL A 79 -1.07 9.91 -10.64
N LYS A 80 -0.16 10.65 -11.29
CA LYS A 80 1.13 11.07 -10.72
C LYS A 80 0.94 11.91 -9.45
N LYS A 81 0.07 12.93 -9.49
CA LYS A 81 -0.25 13.78 -8.33
C LYS A 81 -0.81 12.96 -7.17
N THR A 82 -1.72 12.03 -7.46
CA THR A 82 -2.35 11.19 -6.43
C THR A 82 -1.37 10.18 -5.84
N ILE A 83 -0.48 9.56 -6.62
CA ILE A 83 0.60 8.71 -6.10
C ILE A 83 1.44 9.52 -5.09
N CYS A 84 1.93 10.69 -5.49
CA CYS A 84 2.74 11.54 -4.61
C CYS A 84 1.96 11.99 -3.37
N TYR A 85 0.67 12.30 -3.49
CA TYR A 85 -0.21 12.60 -2.36
C TYR A 85 -0.28 11.40 -1.39
N ILE A 86 -0.54 10.20 -1.89
CA ILE A 86 -0.60 8.98 -1.08
C ILE A 86 0.69 8.79 -0.29
N LEU A 87 1.83 8.94 -0.94
CA LEU A 87 3.13 8.71 -0.31
C LEU A 87 3.48 9.78 0.73
N ARG A 88 3.05 11.04 0.51
CA ARG A 88 3.24 12.14 1.46
C ARG A 88 2.40 12.03 2.73
N ASN A 89 1.37 11.19 2.77
CA ASN A 89 0.59 11.00 4.01
C ASN A 89 1.44 10.47 5.18
N SER A 90 2.62 9.93 4.94
CA SER A 90 3.60 9.63 6.00
C SER A 90 4.02 10.87 6.80
N LEU A 91 4.04 12.05 6.18
CA LEU A 91 4.37 13.32 6.82
C LEU A 91 3.30 13.79 7.82
N ASP A 92 2.09 13.26 7.74
CA ASP A 92 1.05 13.49 8.77
C ASP A 92 1.37 12.75 10.08
N VAL A 93 2.20 11.71 10.02
CA VAL A 93 2.67 10.95 11.19
C VAL A 93 3.93 11.59 11.78
N ASP A 94 4.90 11.88 10.93
CA ASP A 94 6.15 12.52 11.31
C ASP A 94 6.63 13.45 10.18
N LYS A 95 6.60 14.75 10.42
CA LYS A 95 7.00 15.77 9.46
C LYS A 95 8.50 15.81 9.17
N THR A 96 9.31 15.20 10.03
CA THR A 96 10.77 15.14 9.90
C THR A 96 11.24 13.92 9.13
N LEU A 97 10.39 12.90 9.00
CA LEU A 97 10.70 11.66 8.33
C LEU A 97 10.56 11.82 6.80
N MET A 98 11.59 11.49 6.06
CA MET A 98 11.44 11.37 4.59
C MET A 98 10.46 10.25 4.26
N PRO A 99 9.50 10.45 3.35
CA PRO A 99 8.50 9.44 2.99
C PRO A 99 9.09 8.08 2.62
N SER A 100 10.28 8.04 2.02
CA SER A 100 10.99 6.81 1.64
C SER A 100 11.45 5.96 2.83
N TYR A 101 11.56 6.52 4.02
CA TYR A 101 11.92 5.80 5.25
C TYR A 101 10.71 5.36 6.08
N TYR A 102 9.51 5.72 5.65
CA TYR A 102 8.30 5.30 6.36
C TYR A 102 7.93 3.86 5.99
N GLU A 103 8.18 2.93 6.90
CA GLU A 103 8.05 1.47 6.66
C GLU A 103 6.62 1.00 6.32
N TRP A 104 5.60 1.78 6.65
CA TRP A 104 4.18 1.47 6.38
C TRP A 104 3.68 2.04 5.06
N SER A 105 4.60 2.31 4.13
CA SER A 105 4.36 2.90 2.82
C SER A 105 5.17 2.19 1.73
N SER A 106 4.71 2.30 0.49
CA SER A 106 5.48 1.89 -0.68
C SER A 106 6.53 2.93 -1.13
N ALA A 107 6.67 4.06 -0.44
CA ALA A 107 7.48 5.19 -0.91
C ALA A 107 8.96 4.86 -1.12
N GLY A 108 9.54 3.98 -0.29
CA GLY A 108 10.94 3.56 -0.40
C GLY A 108 11.23 2.60 -1.56
N LEU A 109 10.21 2.21 -2.33
CA LEU A 109 10.34 1.24 -3.42
C LEU A 109 10.70 1.88 -4.76
N TYR A 110 10.24 3.13 -5.00
CA TYR A 110 10.39 3.77 -6.30
C TYR A 110 11.81 4.27 -6.51
N PHE A 111 12.38 3.94 -7.68
CA PHE A 111 13.77 4.24 -8.04
C PHE A 111 14.79 3.71 -7.01
N ALA A 112 14.39 2.68 -6.24
CA ALA A 112 15.27 2.02 -5.27
C ALA A 112 16.33 1.16 -5.98
N ASN A 113 17.37 0.76 -5.22
CA ASN A 113 18.40 -0.14 -5.69
C ASN A 113 18.00 -1.62 -5.48
N ASP A 114 18.79 -2.53 -6.05
CA ASP A 114 18.53 -3.98 -6.06
C ASP A 114 18.40 -4.60 -4.67
N THR A 115 19.08 -4.05 -3.67
CA THR A 115 19.02 -4.58 -2.30
C THR A 115 17.64 -4.47 -1.68
N THR A 116 16.85 -3.45 -2.06
CA THR A 116 15.46 -3.29 -1.62
C THR A 116 14.58 -4.44 -2.14
N PHE A 117 14.79 -4.87 -3.39
CA PHE A 117 13.98 -5.90 -4.04
C PHE A 117 14.29 -7.31 -3.55
N THR A 118 15.51 -7.56 -3.11
CA THR A 118 15.98 -8.87 -2.64
C THR A 118 15.91 -9.06 -1.13
N SER A 119 15.51 -8.04 -0.39
CA SER A 119 15.41 -8.06 1.07
C SER A 119 14.32 -9.02 1.58
N GLY A 120 14.61 -9.72 2.68
CA GLY A 120 13.71 -10.65 3.35
C GLY A 120 13.88 -12.11 2.93
N ALA A 121 13.29 -13.02 3.71
CA ALA A 121 13.31 -14.46 3.45
C ALA A 121 12.19 -14.85 2.50
N LYS A 122 12.42 -15.81 1.61
CA LYS A 122 11.35 -16.31 0.71
C LYS A 122 10.27 -17.06 1.49
N ILE A 123 9.04 -16.98 1.04
CA ILE A 123 7.92 -17.72 1.62
C ILE A 123 8.14 -19.22 1.53
N SER A 124 8.73 -19.70 0.43
CA SER A 124 9.09 -21.12 0.24
C SER A 124 10.13 -21.64 1.26
N GLU A 125 10.89 -20.78 1.88
CA GLU A 125 11.91 -21.13 2.90
C GLU A 125 11.31 -21.15 4.32
N MET A 126 10.03 -20.83 4.49
CA MET A 126 9.36 -20.76 5.78
C MET A 126 8.50 -22.00 6.03
N THR A 127 8.51 -22.51 7.28
CA THR A 127 7.49 -23.46 7.72
C THR A 127 6.11 -22.78 7.72
N GLU A 128 5.05 -23.56 7.55
CA GLU A 128 3.67 -23.05 7.60
C GLU A 128 3.39 -22.30 8.91
N TYR A 129 3.82 -22.86 10.03
CA TYR A 129 3.68 -22.24 11.35
C TYR A 129 4.32 -20.86 11.41
N LYS A 130 5.57 -20.74 10.94
CA LYS A 130 6.31 -19.47 10.91
C LYS A 130 5.61 -18.46 9.99
N ARG A 131 5.20 -18.90 8.79
CA ARG A 131 4.50 -18.08 7.80
C ARG A 131 3.19 -17.50 8.38
N VAL A 132 2.31 -18.35 8.91
CA VAL A 132 1.01 -17.94 9.47
C VAL A 132 1.19 -16.97 10.65
N ASN A 133 2.14 -17.26 11.54
CA ASN A 133 2.40 -16.40 12.69
C ASN A 133 2.96 -15.04 12.31
N LEU A 134 3.84 -14.98 11.31
CA LEU A 134 4.48 -13.74 10.86
C LEU A 134 3.51 -12.88 10.03
N LEU A 135 2.87 -13.47 9.03
CA LEU A 135 1.97 -12.78 8.11
C LEU A 135 0.57 -12.51 8.70
N LYS A 136 0.23 -13.19 9.80
CA LYS A 136 -1.10 -13.12 10.43
C LYS A 136 -2.25 -13.52 9.48
N THR A 137 -1.96 -14.40 8.53
CA THR A 137 -2.95 -14.94 7.57
C THR A 137 -2.55 -16.34 7.12
N LYS A 138 -3.55 -17.15 6.76
CA LYS A 138 -3.39 -18.48 6.14
C LYS A 138 -3.43 -18.41 4.60
N PHE A 139 -3.53 -17.22 4.03
CA PHE A 139 -3.54 -17.06 2.58
C PHE A 139 -2.25 -17.60 1.96
N ASP A 140 -2.38 -18.30 0.85
CA ASP A 140 -1.26 -18.89 0.14
C ASP A 140 -0.72 -17.90 -0.89
N PHE A 141 0.34 -17.19 -0.48
CA PHE A 141 1.05 -16.26 -1.36
C PHE A 141 2.04 -17.01 -2.28
N PRO A 142 2.42 -16.40 -3.40
CA PRO A 142 3.45 -16.96 -4.27
C PRO A 142 4.72 -17.33 -3.50
N PRO A 143 5.29 -18.53 -3.72
CA PRO A 143 6.40 -19.07 -2.92
C PRO A 143 7.70 -18.26 -3.06
N GLU A 144 7.88 -17.55 -4.18
CA GLU A 144 9.02 -16.67 -4.46
C GLU A 144 8.95 -15.33 -3.73
N TRP A 145 7.78 -14.95 -3.21
CA TRP A 145 7.64 -13.70 -2.48
C TRP A 145 8.45 -13.69 -1.20
N ARG A 146 8.83 -12.49 -0.77
CA ARG A 146 9.69 -12.28 0.38
C ARG A 146 8.97 -11.63 1.53
N VAL A 147 9.36 -12.01 2.73
CA VAL A 147 8.83 -11.46 3.99
C VAL A 147 9.98 -10.81 4.73
N LEU A 148 9.81 -9.55 5.06
CA LEU A 148 10.76 -8.74 5.82
C LEU A 148 10.81 -9.18 7.29
N PRO A 149 11.89 -8.88 8.03
CA PRO A 149 12.02 -9.25 9.44
C PRO A 149 10.87 -8.75 10.33
N ASN A 150 10.27 -7.60 9.99
CA ASN A 150 9.11 -7.04 10.70
C ASN A 150 7.78 -7.74 10.39
N GLY A 151 7.77 -8.78 9.54
CA GLY A 151 6.58 -9.55 9.18
C GLY A 151 5.73 -8.97 8.06
N LEU A 152 6.21 -7.92 7.40
CA LEU A 152 5.58 -7.41 6.17
C LEU A 152 6.03 -8.21 4.96
N ILE A 153 5.11 -8.47 4.04
CA ILE A 153 5.48 -8.89 2.68
C ILE A 153 6.27 -7.74 2.07
N ASN A 154 7.44 -8.05 1.48
CA ASN A 154 8.23 -7.02 0.80
C ASN A 154 7.39 -6.35 -0.28
N PRO A 155 7.21 -5.02 -0.24
CA PRO A 155 6.36 -4.31 -1.19
C PRO A 155 6.73 -4.55 -2.66
N SER A 156 8.01 -4.85 -2.95
CA SER A 156 8.46 -5.20 -4.31
C SER A 156 7.77 -6.44 -4.89
N CYS A 157 7.19 -7.30 -4.05
CA CYS A 157 6.51 -8.50 -4.48
C CYS A 157 5.13 -8.23 -5.08
N PHE A 158 4.47 -7.12 -4.70
CA PHE A 158 3.08 -6.88 -5.07
C PHE A 158 2.77 -5.46 -5.58
N VAL A 159 3.67 -4.51 -5.38
CA VAL A 159 3.53 -3.15 -5.93
C VAL A 159 4.13 -3.13 -7.33
N ASP A 160 3.36 -2.68 -8.32
CA ASP A 160 3.83 -2.46 -9.69
C ASP A 160 4.68 -1.16 -9.75
N TYR A 161 5.84 -1.20 -9.09
CA TYR A 161 6.74 -0.06 -8.99
C TYR A 161 7.36 0.29 -10.34
N GLN A 162 7.53 -0.70 -11.22
CA GLN A 162 8.07 -0.47 -12.57
C GLN A 162 7.13 0.42 -13.36
N MET A 163 5.83 0.14 -13.35
CA MET A 163 4.84 1.01 -13.98
C MET A 163 4.90 2.44 -13.45
N VAL A 164 5.10 2.62 -12.15
CA VAL A 164 5.21 3.96 -11.55
C VAL A 164 6.52 4.63 -11.97
N ASN A 165 7.65 3.90 -11.95
CA ASN A 165 8.94 4.44 -12.42
C ASN A 165 8.86 4.86 -13.89
N ASP A 166 8.20 4.07 -14.74
CA ASP A 166 7.99 4.40 -16.16
C ASP A 166 7.13 5.67 -16.34
N MET A 167 6.15 5.89 -15.47
CA MET A 167 5.34 7.11 -15.50
C MET A 167 6.19 8.36 -15.21
N PHE A 168 7.08 8.29 -14.21
CA PHE A 168 7.93 9.43 -13.82
C PHE A 168 9.22 9.52 -14.61
N LYS A 169 9.68 8.43 -15.22
CA LYS A 169 10.89 8.28 -16.04
C LYS A 169 12.21 8.43 -15.30
N THR A 170 12.33 9.35 -14.34
CA THR A 170 13.56 9.56 -13.56
C THR A 170 13.25 9.80 -12.08
N ALA A 171 14.21 9.44 -11.21
CA ALA A 171 14.13 9.72 -9.78
C ALA A 171 13.97 11.23 -9.50
N ASN A 172 14.69 12.08 -10.24
CA ASN A 172 14.59 13.54 -10.07
C ASN A 172 13.18 14.05 -10.38
N ALA A 173 12.55 13.55 -11.46
CA ALA A 173 11.17 13.91 -11.78
C ALA A 173 10.19 13.43 -10.70
N PHE A 174 10.38 12.22 -10.17
CA PHE A 174 9.58 11.71 -9.07
C PHE A 174 9.73 12.57 -7.80
N ILE A 175 10.96 12.90 -7.41
CA ILE A 175 11.26 13.76 -6.27
C ILE A 175 10.66 15.16 -6.47
N ALA A 176 10.78 15.74 -7.66
CA ALA A 176 10.16 17.02 -7.97
C ALA A 176 8.64 16.99 -7.75
N PHE A 177 7.93 15.95 -8.21
CA PHE A 177 6.50 15.76 -7.96
C PHE A 177 6.18 15.51 -6.47
N MET A 178 7.04 14.81 -5.75
CA MET A 178 6.86 14.56 -4.32
C MET A 178 6.90 15.82 -3.47
N TYR A 179 7.73 16.80 -3.83
CA TYR A 179 7.94 18.00 -3.02
C TYR A 179 7.37 19.29 -3.66
N PHE A 180 6.97 19.23 -4.93
CA PHE A 180 6.31 20.35 -5.57
C PHE A 180 4.88 20.50 -5.04
N ARG A 181 4.65 21.50 -4.19
CA ARG A 181 3.30 21.97 -3.86
C ARG A 181 2.84 22.87 -5.01
N SER A 182 1.97 22.38 -5.89
CA SER A 182 1.17 23.30 -6.68
C SER A 182 0.09 23.86 -5.74
N ASP A 183 -0.08 25.17 -5.68
CA ASP A 183 -1.16 25.85 -4.96
C ASP A 183 -2.56 25.41 -5.47
N ASP A 184 -2.58 24.64 -6.54
CA ASP A 184 -3.73 24.03 -7.21
C ASP A 184 -4.06 22.62 -6.72
N ASP A 185 -3.50 22.15 -5.60
CA ASP A 185 -3.99 20.99 -4.90
C ASP A 185 -5.38 21.35 -4.34
N GLY A 186 -6.34 21.41 -5.28
CA GLY A 186 -7.75 21.64 -4.98
C GLY A 186 -8.13 20.77 -3.80
N VAL A 187 -8.46 21.45 -2.73
CA VAL A 187 -8.80 20.97 -1.42
C VAL A 187 -9.45 19.60 -1.49
N ILE A 188 -8.67 18.53 -1.31
CA ILE A 188 -9.22 17.25 -0.88
C ILE A 188 -9.63 17.51 0.56
N LYS A 189 -10.88 17.96 0.75
CA LYS A 189 -11.43 18.14 2.08
C LYS A 189 -11.28 16.83 2.83
N ARG A 190 -10.57 16.89 3.95
CA ARG A 190 -10.55 15.82 4.94
C ARG A 190 -11.98 15.66 5.44
N TYR A 191 -12.54 14.49 5.24
CA TYR A 191 -13.75 14.04 5.92
C TYR A 191 -13.36 12.93 6.88
#